data_6322a577ed9e2bbc7c6dd07b66857b10
#
_entry.id   6322a577ed9e2bbc7c6dd07b66857b10
#
_cell.length_a   1.000
_cell.length_b   1.000
_cell.length_c   1.000
_cell.angle_alpha   90.00
_cell.angle_beta   90.00
_cell.angle_gamma   90.00
#
_symmetry.space_group_name_H-M   'P 1'
#
loop_
_entity.id
_entity.type
_entity.pdbx_description
1 polymer ?
#
loop_
_entity_poly.entity_id
_entity_poly.type
_entity_poly.pdbx_seq_one_letter_code
_entity_poly.pdbx_strand_id
1 'polypeptide(L)'
;MPGCLIKCSNVYVDNTGREIVSPMEYETICLLGTNCGLEDPDDVARMNEIANDLGVDSIELGATIAVLMDAGKGDFGDVAFMKEVTSEMMAGSENGKFYATGTARVGEALNFKRVPVIKKQAISAYDPRLIEVTGISMMLTAQGADHTVGNAATFKCDDKNVEELVAESLRMQINAAVADSFGLCVFGRSVTDENLELIANAINDAFDAGVTPDFIRNIGVETLRLEAAFNNAAGFGEDDDELPAFFLEEPLPPTGKMARLYSREVNAAMQNLMEAQSL
;
A
#
# COMPACT_ATOMS: atom_id res chain seq x y z
N MET A 1 -6.61 10.40 -18.13
CA MET A 1 -6.68 11.87 -18.30
C MET A 1 -6.19 12.22 -19.70
N PRO A 2 -6.95 12.98 -20.52
CA PRO A 2 -6.51 13.35 -21.86
C PRO A 2 -5.15 14.07 -21.82
N GLY A 3 -4.25 13.70 -22.75
CA GLY A 3 -2.90 14.28 -22.83
C GLY A 3 -1.86 13.75 -21.84
N CYS A 4 -2.25 12.89 -20.91
CA CYS A 4 -1.29 12.31 -19.96
C CYS A 4 -0.39 11.27 -20.64
N LEU A 5 0.93 11.37 -20.42
CA LEU A 5 1.93 10.46 -20.95
C LEU A 5 1.99 9.11 -20.21
N ILE A 6 1.62 9.10 -18.93
CA ILE A 6 1.65 7.88 -18.09
C ILE A 6 0.62 6.87 -18.55
N LYS A 7 -0.60 7.32 -18.90
CA LYS A 7 -1.70 6.46 -19.38
C LYS A 7 -1.99 5.26 -18.46
N CYS A 8 -1.95 5.48 -17.14
CA CYS A 8 -2.25 4.45 -16.14
C CYS A 8 -3.67 3.88 -16.26
N SER A 9 -4.61 4.70 -16.69
CA SER A 9 -5.98 4.26 -17.01
C SER A 9 -5.97 3.45 -18.31
N ASN A 10 -5.76 2.15 -18.19
CA ASN A 10 -5.68 1.20 -19.30
C ASN A 10 -6.99 0.41 -19.44
N VAL A 11 -7.18 -0.21 -20.61
CA VAL A 11 -8.24 -1.17 -20.88
C VAL A 11 -7.59 -2.48 -21.29
N TYR A 12 -7.82 -3.53 -20.53
CA TYR A 12 -7.31 -4.85 -20.86
C TYR A 12 -8.32 -5.61 -21.75
N VAL A 13 -7.83 -6.12 -22.86
CA VAL A 13 -8.62 -6.91 -23.80
C VAL A 13 -8.00 -8.30 -23.97
N ASP A 14 -8.85 -9.30 -24.16
CA ASP A 14 -8.39 -10.66 -24.47
C ASP A 14 -7.86 -10.77 -25.92
N ASN A 15 -7.40 -11.95 -26.28
CA ASN A 15 -6.86 -12.24 -27.61
C ASN A 15 -7.87 -12.10 -28.75
N THR A 16 -9.17 -11.94 -28.46
CA THR A 16 -10.23 -11.65 -29.45
C THR A 16 -10.51 -10.17 -29.60
N GLY A 17 -9.89 -9.32 -28.78
CA GLY A 17 -10.13 -7.88 -28.70
C GLY A 17 -11.34 -7.49 -27.84
N ARG A 18 -11.90 -8.42 -27.07
CA ARG A 18 -12.99 -8.14 -26.13
C ARG A 18 -12.40 -7.57 -24.85
N GLU A 19 -12.94 -6.45 -24.38
CA GLU A 19 -12.62 -5.88 -23.07
C GLU A 19 -12.99 -6.86 -21.95
N ILE A 20 -12.05 -7.09 -21.05
CA ILE A 20 -12.25 -7.86 -19.81
C ILE A 20 -12.43 -6.87 -18.66
N VAL A 21 -11.46 -5.97 -18.45
CA VAL A 21 -11.46 -5.07 -17.30
C VAL A 21 -10.74 -3.75 -17.59
N SER A 22 -11.12 -2.70 -16.90
CA SER A 22 -10.45 -1.41 -16.89
C SER A 22 -10.51 -0.78 -15.49
N PRO A 23 -9.34 -0.37 -14.92
CA PRO A 23 -7.98 -0.68 -15.38
C PRO A 23 -7.42 -1.99 -14.79
N MET A 24 -6.29 -2.47 -15.35
CA MET A 24 -5.39 -3.40 -14.67
C MET A 24 -4.22 -2.60 -14.07
N GLU A 25 -4.23 -2.46 -12.76
CA GLU A 25 -3.22 -1.71 -12.01
C GLU A 25 -2.07 -2.61 -11.53
N TYR A 26 -0.94 -1.99 -11.18
CA TYR A 26 0.26 -2.69 -10.73
C TYR A 26 -0.03 -3.62 -9.53
N GLU A 27 -0.71 -3.11 -8.51
CA GLU A 27 -1.03 -3.87 -7.30
C GLU A 27 -1.91 -5.09 -7.61
N THR A 28 -2.92 -4.91 -8.46
CA THR A 28 -3.79 -5.99 -8.90
C THR A 28 -3.02 -7.09 -9.64
N ILE A 29 -2.13 -6.70 -10.57
CA ILE A 29 -1.29 -7.64 -11.31
C ILE A 29 -0.38 -8.42 -10.36
N CYS A 30 0.17 -7.76 -9.36
CA CYS A 30 1.06 -8.40 -8.39
C CYS A 30 0.29 -9.29 -7.42
N LEU A 31 -0.75 -8.77 -6.76
CA LEU A 31 -1.40 -9.48 -5.65
C LEU A 31 -2.36 -10.57 -6.11
N LEU A 32 -3.19 -10.32 -7.13
CA LEU A 32 -4.06 -11.37 -7.71
C LEU A 32 -3.30 -12.26 -8.72
N GLY A 33 -2.22 -11.76 -9.31
CA GLY A 33 -1.44 -12.48 -10.30
C GLY A 33 -0.26 -13.24 -9.71
N THR A 34 0.93 -12.66 -9.75
CA THR A 34 2.19 -13.34 -9.42
C THR A 34 2.26 -13.82 -7.96
N ASN A 35 1.67 -13.09 -7.02
CA ASN A 35 1.58 -13.49 -5.61
C ASN A 35 0.76 -14.79 -5.43
N CYS A 36 -0.27 -14.99 -6.25
CA CYS A 36 -1.07 -16.23 -6.27
C CYS A 36 -0.53 -17.27 -7.26
N GLY A 37 0.59 -17.02 -7.94
CA GLY A 37 1.22 -17.94 -8.88
C GLY A 37 0.56 -17.99 -10.25
N LEU A 38 -0.24 -17.00 -10.64
CA LEU A 38 -0.82 -16.94 -11.98
C LEU A 38 0.21 -16.50 -13.02
N GLU A 39 0.21 -17.16 -14.17
CA GLU A 39 1.11 -16.89 -15.30
C GLU A 39 0.39 -16.28 -16.50
N ASP A 40 -0.94 -16.50 -16.60
CA ASP A 40 -1.76 -15.98 -17.71
C ASP A 40 -2.38 -14.63 -17.35
N PRO A 41 -2.05 -13.54 -18.07
CA PRO A 41 -2.61 -12.23 -17.80
C PRO A 41 -4.14 -12.17 -18.02
N ASP A 42 -4.73 -13.03 -18.87
CA ASP A 42 -6.18 -13.13 -19.02
C ASP A 42 -6.86 -13.63 -17.73
N ASP A 43 -6.23 -14.58 -17.01
CA ASP A 43 -6.75 -15.04 -15.73
C ASP A 43 -6.64 -13.95 -14.65
N VAL A 44 -5.54 -13.20 -14.62
CA VAL A 44 -5.40 -12.04 -13.72
C VAL A 44 -6.48 -10.99 -14.00
N ALA A 45 -6.72 -10.66 -15.27
CA ALA A 45 -7.76 -9.70 -15.66
C ALA A 45 -9.15 -10.16 -15.24
N ARG A 46 -9.46 -11.46 -15.38
CA ARG A 46 -10.75 -12.02 -14.94
C ARG A 46 -10.91 -11.99 -13.42
N MET A 47 -9.84 -12.26 -12.67
CA MET A 47 -9.87 -12.13 -11.21
C MET A 47 -10.06 -10.67 -10.77
N ASN A 48 -9.48 -9.70 -11.50
CA ASN A 48 -9.71 -8.29 -11.27
C ASN A 48 -11.17 -7.88 -11.58
N GLU A 49 -11.75 -8.37 -12.69
CA GLU A 49 -13.18 -8.18 -13.00
C GLU A 49 -14.05 -8.66 -11.83
N ILE A 50 -13.78 -9.87 -11.30
CA ILE A 50 -14.50 -10.43 -10.17
C ILE A 50 -14.32 -9.59 -8.90
N ALA A 51 -13.12 -9.09 -8.62
CA ALA A 51 -12.86 -8.21 -7.47
C ALA A 51 -13.66 -6.90 -7.55
N ASN A 52 -13.74 -6.33 -8.77
CA ASN A 52 -14.54 -5.13 -9.04
C ASN A 52 -16.05 -5.40 -8.84
N ASP A 53 -16.56 -6.54 -9.32
CA ASP A 53 -17.97 -6.94 -9.17
C ASP A 53 -18.32 -7.22 -7.69
N LEU A 54 -17.39 -7.80 -6.93
CA LEU A 54 -17.54 -8.00 -5.48
C LEU A 54 -17.45 -6.68 -4.70
N GLY A 55 -16.84 -5.64 -5.27
CA GLY A 55 -16.57 -4.39 -4.59
C GLY A 55 -15.54 -4.50 -3.47
N VAL A 56 -14.51 -5.36 -3.67
CA VAL A 56 -13.44 -5.59 -2.70
C VAL A 56 -12.10 -5.10 -3.24
N ASP A 57 -11.21 -4.73 -2.31
CA ASP A 57 -9.84 -4.36 -2.66
C ASP A 57 -9.06 -5.56 -3.22
N SER A 58 -8.40 -5.37 -4.36
CA SER A 58 -7.65 -6.41 -5.05
C SER A 58 -6.37 -6.83 -4.32
N ILE A 59 -5.76 -5.93 -3.53
CA ILE A 59 -4.62 -6.23 -2.67
C ILE A 59 -5.06 -7.21 -1.58
N GLU A 60 -6.12 -6.85 -0.86
CA GLU A 60 -6.66 -7.64 0.25
C GLU A 60 -7.18 -8.99 -0.23
N LEU A 61 -7.89 -9.04 -1.37
CA LEU A 61 -8.37 -10.29 -1.95
C LEU A 61 -7.22 -11.21 -2.36
N GLY A 62 -6.22 -10.66 -3.05
CA GLY A 62 -5.04 -11.42 -3.50
C GLY A 62 -4.23 -11.98 -2.34
N ALA A 63 -3.99 -11.16 -1.30
CA ALA A 63 -3.31 -11.58 -0.09
C ALA A 63 -4.10 -12.65 0.68
N THR A 64 -5.43 -12.50 0.79
CA THR A 64 -6.30 -13.51 1.44
C THR A 64 -6.22 -14.85 0.72
N ILE A 65 -6.32 -14.86 -0.61
CA ILE A 65 -6.23 -16.10 -1.40
C ILE A 65 -4.83 -16.72 -1.27
N ALA A 66 -3.77 -15.92 -1.33
CA ALA A 66 -2.40 -16.43 -1.15
C ALA A 66 -2.16 -17.02 0.25
N VAL A 67 -2.73 -16.43 1.30
CA VAL A 67 -2.70 -17.00 2.66
C VAL A 67 -3.45 -18.34 2.72
N LEU A 68 -4.60 -18.45 2.06
CA LEU A 68 -5.31 -19.74 1.96
C LEU A 68 -4.47 -20.80 1.25
N MET A 69 -3.80 -20.44 0.14
CA MET A 69 -2.92 -21.33 -0.61
C MET A 69 -1.70 -21.76 0.23
N ASP A 70 -1.02 -20.82 0.87
CA ASP A 70 0.16 -21.08 1.72
C ASP A 70 -0.21 -21.90 2.97
N ALA A 71 -1.45 -21.77 3.46
CA ALA A 71 -2.03 -22.63 4.51
C ALA A 71 -2.52 -24.00 4.01
N GLY A 72 -2.28 -24.36 2.74
CA GLY A 72 -2.59 -25.66 2.16
C GLY A 72 -4.07 -25.89 1.85
N LYS A 73 -4.85 -24.83 1.63
CA LYS A 73 -6.27 -24.94 1.21
C LYS A 73 -6.43 -25.06 -0.30
N GLY A 74 -5.45 -24.65 -1.07
CA GLY A 74 -5.33 -24.75 -2.51
C GLY A 74 -3.87 -24.62 -2.93
N ASP A 75 -3.57 -24.88 -4.19
CA ASP A 75 -2.22 -24.78 -4.74
C ASP A 75 -1.99 -23.39 -5.38
N PHE A 76 -0.76 -22.87 -5.29
CA PHE A 76 -0.40 -21.67 -6.04
C PHE A 76 -0.53 -21.92 -7.55
N GLY A 77 -1.13 -20.96 -8.26
CA GLY A 77 -1.44 -21.07 -9.69
C GLY A 77 -2.79 -21.75 -10.00
N ASP A 78 -3.51 -22.25 -8.99
CA ASP A 78 -4.83 -22.86 -9.20
C ASP A 78 -5.93 -21.82 -9.37
N VAL A 79 -6.17 -21.44 -10.63
CA VAL A 79 -7.25 -20.52 -11.02
C VAL A 79 -8.64 -21.04 -10.61
N ALA A 80 -8.84 -22.35 -10.60
CA ALA A 80 -10.14 -22.93 -10.23
C ALA A 80 -10.42 -22.73 -8.74
N PHE A 81 -9.41 -22.90 -7.90
CA PHE A 81 -9.50 -22.60 -6.47
C PHE A 81 -9.79 -21.10 -6.22
N MET A 82 -9.10 -20.18 -6.92
CA MET A 82 -9.36 -18.74 -6.79
C MET A 82 -10.81 -18.39 -7.17
N LYS A 83 -11.33 -18.99 -8.24
CA LYS A 83 -12.73 -18.83 -8.66
C LYS A 83 -13.71 -19.44 -7.68
N GLU A 84 -13.38 -20.55 -7.02
CA GLU A 84 -14.19 -21.14 -5.96
C GLU A 84 -14.30 -20.18 -4.78
N VAL A 85 -13.17 -19.68 -4.25
CA VAL A 85 -13.14 -18.71 -3.15
C VAL A 85 -14.01 -17.48 -3.43
N THR A 86 -13.85 -16.90 -4.61
CA THR A 86 -14.62 -15.69 -5.00
C THR A 86 -16.10 -16.01 -5.27
N SER A 87 -16.42 -17.20 -5.80
CA SER A 87 -17.81 -17.63 -5.98
C SER A 87 -18.52 -17.85 -4.64
N GLU A 88 -17.84 -18.40 -3.65
CA GLU A 88 -18.33 -18.53 -2.28
C GLU A 88 -18.60 -17.13 -1.67
N MET A 89 -17.70 -16.16 -1.90
CA MET A 89 -17.90 -14.78 -1.45
C MET A 89 -19.13 -14.14 -2.11
N MET A 90 -19.29 -14.28 -3.42
CA MET A 90 -20.46 -13.78 -4.16
C MET A 90 -21.76 -14.43 -3.69
N ALA A 91 -21.74 -15.73 -3.38
CA ALA A 91 -22.89 -16.45 -2.87
C ALA A 91 -23.25 -16.08 -1.41
N GLY A 92 -22.35 -15.42 -0.68
CA GLY A 92 -22.53 -15.11 0.74
C GLY A 92 -22.66 -16.37 1.61
N SER A 93 -22.05 -17.47 1.20
CA SER A 93 -21.97 -18.70 1.98
C SER A 93 -21.20 -18.49 3.29
N GLU A 94 -21.22 -19.48 4.18
CA GLU A 94 -20.44 -19.40 5.43
C GLU A 94 -18.94 -19.28 5.16
N ASN A 95 -18.41 -20.05 4.19
CA ASN A 95 -17.01 -19.90 3.75
C ASN A 95 -16.77 -18.54 3.11
N GLY A 96 -17.65 -18.10 2.23
CA GLY A 96 -17.53 -16.81 1.54
C GLY A 96 -17.53 -15.63 2.52
N LYS A 97 -18.40 -15.65 3.52
CA LYS A 97 -18.39 -14.66 4.61
C LYS A 97 -17.07 -14.69 5.39
N PHE A 98 -16.55 -15.89 5.63
CA PHE A 98 -15.27 -16.06 6.30
C PHE A 98 -14.12 -15.48 5.45
N TYR A 99 -14.03 -15.81 4.16
CA TYR A 99 -13.00 -15.28 3.27
C TYR A 99 -13.09 -13.74 3.14
N ALA A 100 -14.31 -13.20 3.10
CA ALA A 100 -14.56 -11.76 3.05
C ALA A 100 -14.18 -11.00 4.34
N THR A 101 -13.76 -11.69 5.40
CA THR A 101 -13.24 -11.01 6.61
C THR A 101 -11.83 -10.44 6.43
N GLY A 102 -11.15 -10.80 5.35
CA GLY A 102 -9.84 -10.28 4.99
C GLY A 102 -8.67 -11.08 5.56
N THR A 103 -7.49 -10.76 5.07
CA THR A 103 -6.22 -11.48 5.25
C THR A 103 -5.88 -11.73 6.72
N ALA A 104 -5.98 -10.70 7.54
CA ALA A 104 -5.64 -10.79 8.97
C ALA A 104 -6.51 -11.80 9.71
N ARG A 105 -7.83 -11.70 9.54
CA ARG A 105 -8.79 -12.56 10.25
C ARG A 105 -8.80 -13.99 9.73
N VAL A 106 -8.61 -14.15 8.42
CA VAL A 106 -8.46 -15.48 7.82
C VAL A 106 -7.20 -16.17 8.36
N GLY A 107 -6.07 -15.48 8.39
CA GLY A 107 -4.83 -15.99 8.94
C GLY A 107 -4.94 -16.35 10.43
N GLU A 108 -5.55 -15.47 11.23
CA GLU A 108 -5.81 -15.72 12.65
C GLU A 108 -6.67 -16.96 12.89
N ALA A 109 -7.80 -17.07 12.18
CA ALA A 109 -8.71 -18.22 12.31
C ALA A 109 -8.08 -19.55 11.88
N LEU A 110 -7.14 -19.53 10.93
CA LEU A 110 -6.36 -20.69 10.51
C LEU A 110 -5.16 -20.97 11.44
N ASN A 111 -4.91 -20.11 12.44
CA ASN A 111 -3.69 -20.13 13.25
C ASN A 111 -2.41 -20.17 12.38
N PHE A 112 -2.44 -19.44 11.27
CA PHE A 112 -1.36 -19.36 10.30
C PHE A 112 -0.42 -18.21 10.65
N LYS A 113 0.90 -18.43 10.62
CA LYS A 113 1.87 -17.44 11.10
C LYS A 113 2.35 -16.47 10.02
N ARG A 114 2.31 -16.91 8.77
CA ARG A 114 2.87 -16.18 7.65
C ARG A 114 1.80 -15.29 6.99
N VAL A 115 1.29 -14.32 7.78
CA VAL A 115 0.21 -13.41 7.38
C VAL A 115 0.80 -12.03 7.08
N PRO A 116 0.79 -11.55 5.82
CA PRO A 116 1.44 -10.30 5.42
C PRO A 116 0.53 -9.09 5.68
N VAL A 117 0.41 -8.67 6.95
CA VAL A 117 -0.45 -7.55 7.33
C VAL A 117 0.25 -6.60 8.31
N ILE A 118 -0.07 -5.30 8.22
CA ILE A 118 0.26 -4.29 9.23
C ILE A 118 -1.05 -3.57 9.57
N LYS A 119 -1.34 -3.33 10.86
CA LYS A 119 -2.63 -2.80 11.32
C LYS A 119 -3.83 -3.55 10.73
N LYS A 120 -3.66 -4.86 10.53
CA LYS A 120 -4.67 -5.79 9.95
C LYS A 120 -5.01 -5.55 8.48
N GLN A 121 -4.28 -4.72 7.78
CA GLN A 121 -4.38 -4.49 6.34
C GLN A 121 -3.27 -5.25 5.60
N ALA A 122 -3.59 -5.88 4.48
CA ALA A 122 -2.63 -6.60 3.66
C ALA A 122 -1.54 -5.70 3.11
N ILE A 123 -0.30 -6.19 3.15
CA ILE A 123 0.87 -5.50 2.61
C ILE A 123 0.76 -5.47 1.08
N SER A 124 0.96 -4.28 0.51
CA SER A 124 1.05 -4.06 -0.94
C SER A 124 2.30 -4.71 -1.56
N ALA A 125 2.40 -4.69 -2.90
CA ALA A 125 3.44 -5.40 -3.65
C ALA A 125 4.85 -4.77 -3.54
N TYR A 126 5.24 -4.36 -2.35
CA TYR A 126 6.55 -3.79 -2.04
C TYR A 126 7.15 -4.49 -0.81
N ASP A 127 8.17 -5.31 -1.05
CA ASP A 127 8.78 -6.08 0.03
C ASP A 127 9.64 -5.19 0.94
N PRO A 128 9.32 -5.09 2.25
CA PRO A 128 10.03 -4.21 3.19
C PRO A 128 11.49 -4.63 3.44
N ARG A 129 11.91 -5.83 3.03
CA ARG A 129 13.31 -6.28 3.09
C ARG A 129 14.20 -5.62 2.03
N LEU A 130 13.59 -5.05 0.96
CA LEU A 130 14.29 -4.39 -0.14
C LEU A 130 13.98 -2.91 -0.24
N ILE A 131 12.72 -2.55 -0.10
CA ILE A 131 12.22 -1.18 -0.25
C ILE A 131 11.90 -0.64 1.14
N GLU A 132 12.95 -0.50 1.97
CA GLU A 132 12.83 -0.22 3.40
C GLU A 132 12.10 1.09 3.70
N VAL A 133 12.30 2.16 2.90
CA VAL A 133 11.58 3.44 3.08
C VAL A 133 10.07 3.25 2.91
N THR A 134 9.64 2.50 1.88
CA THR A 134 8.22 2.16 1.71
C THR A 134 7.73 1.26 2.84
N GLY A 135 8.58 0.31 3.31
CA GLY A 135 8.30 -0.51 4.48
C GLY A 135 8.00 0.34 5.72
N ILE A 136 8.82 1.35 5.99
CA ILE A 136 8.60 2.31 7.09
C ILE A 136 7.28 3.07 6.89
N SER A 137 6.98 3.51 5.68
CA SER A 137 5.70 4.19 5.40
C SER A 137 4.51 3.28 5.72
N MET A 138 4.56 2.00 5.31
CA MET A 138 3.53 1.01 5.64
C MET A 138 3.39 0.73 7.14
N MET A 139 4.49 0.77 7.90
CA MET A 139 4.48 0.62 9.35
C MET A 139 3.83 1.82 10.05
N LEU A 140 4.26 3.03 9.70
CA LEU A 140 3.95 4.25 10.46
C LEU A 140 2.73 5.02 9.98
N THR A 141 2.23 4.75 8.75
CA THR A 141 1.02 5.42 8.28
C THR A 141 -0.22 5.03 9.07
N ALA A 142 -1.14 5.97 9.21
CA ALA A 142 -2.41 5.74 9.88
C ALA A 142 -3.28 4.70 9.17
N GLN A 143 -3.14 4.54 7.87
CA GLN A 143 -3.90 3.56 7.07
C GLN A 143 -3.43 2.11 7.23
N GLY A 144 -2.24 1.88 7.77
CA GLY A 144 -1.61 0.56 7.82
C GLY A 144 -0.75 0.29 6.59
N ALA A 145 -0.78 -0.90 6.02
CA ALA A 145 0.12 -1.36 4.97
C ALA A 145 -0.05 -0.69 3.59
N ASP A 146 -0.43 0.58 3.55
CA ASP A 146 -0.60 1.34 2.31
C ASP A 146 0.73 1.92 1.81
N HIS A 147 1.03 1.66 0.54
CA HIS A 147 2.21 2.19 -0.13
C HIS A 147 2.00 3.60 -0.72
N THR A 148 0.75 4.02 -0.98
CA THR A 148 0.45 5.28 -1.67
C THR A 148 0.82 6.50 -0.84
N VAL A 149 0.84 6.35 0.46
CA VAL A 149 1.16 7.42 1.43
C VAL A 149 2.65 7.79 1.50
N GLY A 150 3.55 7.01 0.92
CA GLY A 150 4.98 7.29 1.03
C GLY A 150 5.87 6.32 0.25
N ASN A 151 5.49 5.98 -1.00
CA ASN A 151 6.27 5.06 -1.82
C ASN A 151 7.59 5.67 -2.30
N ALA A 152 8.70 5.02 -1.98
CA ALA A 152 10.06 5.39 -2.37
C ALA A 152 10.80 4.21 -3.04
N ALA A 153 10.15 3.55 -4.00
CA ALA A 153 10.63 2.31 -4.63
C ALA A 153 12.04 2.41 -5.26
N THR A 154 12.50 3.61 -5.61
CA THR A 154 13.82 3.83 -6.24
C THR A 154 14.89 4.33 -5.27
N PHE A 155 14.53 4.56 -4.01
CA PHE A 155 15.48 5.02 -3.00
C PHE A 155 16.48 3.92 -2.63
N LYS A 156 17.77 4.27 -2.56
CA LYS A 156 18.82 3.32 -2.20
C LYS A 156 18.96 3.24 -0.69
N CYS A 157 18.60 2.10 -0.12
CA CYS A 157 18.54 1.87 1.34
C CYS A 157 19.82 1.26 1.93
N ASP A 158 20.66 0.60 1.12
CA ASP A 158 21.72 -0.32 1.59
C ASP A 158 22.71 0.31 2.60
N ASP A 159 23.11 1.57 2.37
CA ASP A 159 24.12 2.26 3.20
C ASP A 159 23.50 3.24 4.20
N LYS A 160 22.19 3.16 4.43
CA LYS A 160 21.44 4.09 5.28
C LYS A 160 21.18 3.52 6.67
N ASN A 161 21.27 4.37 7.68
CA ASN A 161 20.78 4.05 9.02
C ASN A 161 19.26 4.27 9.13
N VAL A 162 18.66 3.84 10.24
CA VAL A 162 17.20 3.90 10.42
C VAL A 162 16.70 5.34 10.42
N GLU A 163 17.39 6.27 11.05
CA GLU A 163 17.01 7.68 11.09
C GLU A 163 16.97 8.30 9.69
N GLU A 164 17.94 8.00 8.83
CA GLU A 164 17.96 8.47 7.43
C GLU A 164 16.78 7.89 6.62
N LEU A 165 16.44 6.62 6.84
CA LEU A 165 15.33 5.95 6.18
C LEU A 165 13.98 6.52 6.65
N VAL A 166 13.83 6.76 7.95
CA VAL A 166 12.62 7.36 8.54
C VAL A 166 12.46 8.80 8.06
N ALA A 167 13.56 9.58 7.99
CA ALA A 167 13.51 10.95 7.49
C ALA A 167 13.03 11.01 6.02
N GLU A 168 13.49 10.09 5.19
CA GLU A 168 13.01 10.00 3.80
C GLU A 168 11.55 9.56 3.74
N SER A 169 11.14 8.58 4.55
CA SER A 169 9.75 8.16 4.65
C SER A 169 8.84 9.32 5.08
N LEU A 170 9.22 10.07 6.12
CA LEU A 170 8.46 11.26 6.55
C LEU A 170 8.33 12.30 5.44
N ARG A 171 9.42 12.58 4.72
CA ARG A 171 9.40 13.50 3.58
C ARG A 171 8.39 13.05 2.51
N MET A 172 8.40 11.76 2.19
CA MET A 172 7.48 11.18 1.21
C MET A 172 6.03 11.20 1.67
N GLN A 173 5.78 10.93 2.96
CA GLN A 173 4.45 10.97 3.56
C GLN A 173 3.88 12.40 3.58
N ILE A 174 4.69 13.40 3.96
CA ILE A 174 4.26 14.81 3.92
C ILE A 174 3.87 15.21 2.50
N ASN A 175 4.70 14.86 1.51
CA ASN A 175 4.43 15.20 0.10
C ASN A 175 3.17 14.49 -0.42
N ALA A 176 2.94 13.22 -0.01
CA ALA A 176 1.73 12.49 -0.35
C ALA A 176 0.49 13.17 0.26
N ALA A 177 0.54 13.50 1.55
CA ALA A 177 -0.56 14.17 2.23
C ALA A 177 -0.89 15.55 1.62
N VAL A 178 0.13 16.30 1.17
CA VAL A 178 -0.07 17.53 0.39
C VAL A 178 -0.78 17.23 -0.93
N ALA A 179 -0.26 16.27 -1.71
CA ALA A 179 -0.83 15.94 -3.01
C ALA A 179 -2.29 15.49 -2.89
N ASP A 180 -2.61 14.65 -1.91
CA ASP A 180 -3.96 14.13 -1.67
C ASP A 180 -4.91 15.24 -1.21
N SER A 181 -4.44 16.16 -0.35
CA SER A 181 -5.22 17.32 0.12
C SER A 181 -5.63 18.25 -1.02
N PHE A 182 -4.82 18.36 -2.07
CA PHE A 182 -5.11 19.18 -3.25
C PHE A 182 -5.67 18.37 -4.44
N GLY A 183 -5.92 17.07 -4.28
CA GLY A 183 -6.40 16.19 -5.36
C GLY A 183 -5.40 16.06 -6.51
N LEU A 184 -4.10 16.13 -6.22
CA LEU A 184 -3.04 16.00 -7.22
C LEU A 184 -2.72 14.53 -7.49
N CYS A 185 -2.38 14.23 -8.74
CA CYS A 185 -2.05 12.87 -9.14
C CYS A 185 -0.67 12.44 -8.59
N VAL A 186 -0.61 11.24 -7.99
CA VAL A 186 0.63 10.65 -7.47
C VAL A 186 1.76 10.58 -8.51
N PHE A 187 1.45 10.33 -9.78
CA PHE A 187 2.44 10.33 -10.87
C PHE A 187 2.88 11.73 -11.31
N GLY A 188 2.22 12.79 -10.85
CA GLY A 188 2.62 14.19 -11.02
C GLY A 188 3.62 14.69 -9.98
N ARG A 189 3.94 13.88 -8.97
CA ARG A 189 4.75 14.28 -7.81
C ARG A 189 6.14 14.80 -8.16
N SER A 190 6.77 14.27 -9.21
CA SER A 190 8.04 14.80 -9.70
C SER A 190 8.00 16.30 -10.06
N VAL A 191 6.80 16.84 -10.31
CA VAL A 191 6.59 18.27 -10.55
C VAL A 191 6.13 18.97 -9.28
N THR A 192 5.19 18.38 -8.53
CA THR A 192 4.54 19.05 -7.39
C THR A 192 5.38 19.02 -6.12
N ASP A 193 6.09 17.93 -5.84
CA ASP A 193 6.87 17.77 -4.60
C ASP A 193 8.02 18.78 -4.47
N GLU A 194 8.59 19.22 -5.62
CA GLU A 194 9.70 20.16 -5.66
C GLU A 194 9.26 21.58 -6.03
N ASN A 195 7.99 21.81 -6.34
CA ASN A 195 7.47 23.09 -6.84
C ASN A 195 6.25 23.56 -6.05
N LEU A 196 6.32 23.59 -4.73
CA LEU A 196 5.24 24.11 -3.87
C LEU A 196 4.89 25.56 -4.18
N GLU A 197 5.87 26.35 -4.67
CA GLU A 197 5.65 27.72 -5.13
C GLU A 197 4.70 27.77 -6.34
N LEU A 198 4.79 26.81 -7.27
CA LEU A 198 3.86 26.71 -8.39
C LEU A 198 2.42 26.47 -7.90
N ILE A 199 2.24 25.61 -6.89
CA ILE A 199 0.94 25.32 -6.29
C ILE A 199 0.41 26.57 -5.57
N ALA A 200 1.26 27.23 -4.77
CA ALA A 200 0.90 28.46 -4.05
C ALA A 200 0.46 29.56 -5.01
N ASN A 201 1.24 29.79 -6.08
CA ASN A 201 0.90 30.79 -7.09
C ASN A 201 -0.41 30.47 -7.81
N ALA A 202 -0.64 29.22 -8.18
CA ALA A 202 -1.90 28.81 -8.83
C ALA A 202 -3.13 29.04 -7.92
N ILE A 203 -3.00 28.76 -6.61
CA ILE A 203 -4.07 29.03 -5.63
C ILE A 203 -4.27 30.56 -5.48
N ASN A 204 -3.20 31.33 -5.36
CA ASN A 204 -3.27 32.79 -5.20
C ASN A 204 -3.88 33.45 -6.43
N ASP A 205 -3.52 33.01 -7.63
CA ASP A 205 -4.09 33.52 -8.87
C ASP A 205 -5.60 33.21 -9.01
N ALA A 206 -6.02 32.04 -8.49
CA ALA A 206 -7.42 31.64 -8.57
C ALA A 206 -8.31 32.26 -7.48
N PHE A 207 -7.79 32.47 -6.28
CA PHE A 207 -8.60 32.77 -5.09
C PHE A 207 -8.14 34.00 -4.31
N ASP A 208 -7.05 34.68 -4.69
CA ASP A 208 -6.45 35.80 -3.92
C ASP A 208 -6.23 35.45 -2.44
N ALA A 209 -5.78 34.21 -2.16
CA ALA A 209 -5.77 33.64 -0.83
C ALA A 209 -4.51 33.98 -0.01
N GLY A 210 -3.43 34.45 -0.66
CA GLY A 210 -2.18 34.80 0.01
C GLY A 210 -1.43 33.62 0.63
N VAL A 211 -1.61 32.40 0.10
CA VAL A 211 -0.92 31.21 0.60
C VAL A 211 0.55 31.19 0.20
N THR A 212 1.36 30.55 1.03
CA THR A 212 2.82 30.40 0.82
C THR A 212 3.19 28.93 0.63
N PRO A 213 4.37 28.61 0.09
CA PRO A 213 4.89 27.24 0.05
C PRO A 213 4.91 26.56 1.43
N ASP A 214 5.28 27.29 2.48
CA ASP A 214 5.28 26.77 3.86
C ASP A 214 3.88 26.41 4.35
N PHE A 215 2.87 27.22 4.02
CA PHE A 215 1.48 26.90 4.32
C PHE A 215 1.07 25.55 3.68
N ILE A 216 1.42 25.37 2.40
CA ILE A 216 1.10 24.12 1.68
C ILE A 216 1.79 22.93 2.32
N ARG A 217 3.10 23.03 2.62
CA ARG A 217 3.83 21.98 3.31
C ARG A 217 3.25 21.67 4.67
N ASN A 218 2.83 22.67 5.42
CA ASN A 218 2.25 22.51 6.75
C ASN A 218 0.89 21.77 6.70
N ILE A 219 0.14 21.85 5.61
CA ILE A 219 -1.07 21.02 5.43
C ILE A 219 -0.69 19.53 5.53
N GLY A 220 0.37 19.09 4.83
CA GLY A 220 0.84 17.70 4.91
C GLY A 220 1.27 17.30 6.33
N VAL A 221 2.04 18.15 7.01
CA VAL A 221 2.48 17.90 8.39
C VAL A 221 1.28 17.77 9.34
N GLU A 222 0.33 18.70 9.26
CA GLU A 222 -0.86 18.68 10.11
C GLU A 222 -1.79 17.49 9.81
N THR A 223 -1.88 17.08 8.53
CA THR A 223 -2.62 15.87 8.16
C THR A 223 -2.06 14.66 8.88
N LEU A 224 -0.75 14.42 8.79
CA LEU A 224 -0.10 13.28 9.48
C LEU A 224 -0.29 13.34 11.01
N ARG A 225 -0.25 14.53 11.61
CA ARG A 225 -0.52 14.69 13.06
C ARG A 225 -1.95 14.33 13.44
N LEU A 226 -2.93 14.78 12.66
CA LEU A 226 -4.34 14.50 12.90
C LEU A 226 -4.64 13.01 12.72
N GLU A 227 -4.07 12.37 11.71
CA GLU A 227 -4.19 10.93 11.46
C GLU A 227 -3.59 10.11 12.60
N ALA A 228 -2.38 10.46 13.05
CA ALA A 228 -1.74 9.81 14.20
C ALA A 228 -2.57 9.99 15.49
N ALA A 229 -3.08 11.20 15.74
CA ALA A 229 -3.94 11.48 16.89
C ALA A 229 -5.26 10.68 16.84
N PHE A 230 -5.86 10.54 15.66
CA PHE A 230 -7.04 9.71 15.46
C PHE A 230 -6.78 8.25 15.79
N ASN A 231 -5.69 7.68 15.25
CA ASN A 231 -5.34 6.28 15.50
C ASN A 231 -5.02 6.02 16.97
N ASN A 232 -4.29 6.90 17.63
CA ASN A 232 -4.02 6.80 19.07
C ASN A 232 -5.34 6.82 19.88
N ALA A 233 -6.28 7.70 19.51
CA ALA A 233 -7.59 7.75 20.15
C ALA A 233 -8.45 6.50 19.87
N ALA A 234 -8.25 5.86 18.70
CA ALA A 234 -8.90 4.60 18.33
C ALA A 234 -8.25 3.36 19.00
N GLY A 235 -7.14 3.54 19.71
CA GLY A 235 -6.45 2.49 20.46
C GLY A 235 -5.33 1.79 19.72
N PHE A 236 -4.92 2.28 18.54
CA PHE A 236 -3.71 1.81 17.87
C PHE A 236 -2.46 2.35 18.59
N GLY A 237 -1.43 1.54 18.67
CA GLY A 237 -0.18 1.87 19.30
C GLY A 237 1.02 1.33 18.54
N GLU A 238 2.21 1.49 19.13
CA GLU A 238 3.48 1.08 18.54
C GLU A 238 3.53 -0.41 18.17
N ASP A 239 2.86 -1.28 18.93
CA ASP A 239 2.80 -2.72 18.66
C ASP A 239 2.01 -3.05 17.38
N ASP A 240 1.10 -2.15 16.95
CA ASP A 240 0.34 -2.33 15.70
C ASP A 240 1.17 -1.96 14.46
N ASP A 241 2.28 -1.24 14.64
CA ASP A 241 3.19 -0.80 13.59
C ASP A 241 4.24 -1.87 13.21
N GLU A 242 4.25 -3.02 13.90
CA GLU A 242 5.30 -4.02 13.69
C GLU A 242 5.15 -4.76 12.36
N LEU A 243 6.28 -5.06 11.73
CA LEU A 243 6.32 -5.96 10.58
C LEU A 243 5.99 -7.40 11.01
N PRO A 244 5.27 -8.17 10.18
CA PRO A 244 5.11 -9.61 10.40
C PRO A 244 6.46 -10.31 10.60
N ALA A 245 6.56 -11.18 11.60
CA ALA A 245 7.82 -11.79 12.05
C ALA A 245 8.60 -12.48 10.91
N PHE A 246 7.92 -13.07 9.93
CA PHE A 246 8.59 -13.75 8.84
C PHE A 246 9.47 -12.82 7.98
N PHE A 247 9.20 -11.50 7.90
CA PHE A 247 10.09 -10.56 7.22
C PHE A 247 11.43 -10.36 7.96
N LEU A 248 11.42 -10.56 9.28
CA LEU A 248 12.59 -10.46 10.15
C LEU A 248 13.35 -11.79 10.25
N GLU A 249 12.71 -12.92 9.95
CA GLU A 249 13.22 -14.27 10.19
C GLU A 249 13.59 -15.00 8.88
N GLU A 250 12.92 -14.68 7.77
CA GLU A 250 13.09 -15.38 6.51
C GLU A 250 13.88 -14.53 5.50
N PRO A 251 15.02 -15.03 4.98
CA PRO A 251 15.77 -14.32 3.95
C PRO A 251 15.00 -14.29 2.62
N LEU A 252 14.95 -13.13 1.96
CA LEU A 252 14.31 -12.96 0.65
C LEU A 252 15.19 -13.52 -0.48
N PRO A 253 14.80 -14.58 -1.19
CA PRO A 253 15.52 -15.04 -2.37
C PRO A 253 15.41 -14.02 -3.54
N PRO A 254 16.39 -13.90 -4.40
CA PRO A 254 17.75 -14.46 -4.32
C PRO A 254 18.72 -13.58 -3.52
N THR A 255 18.28 -12.45 -2.96
CA THR A 255 19.14 -11.44 -2.33
C THR A 255 19.68 -11.88 -0.97
N GLY A 256 18.97 -12.76 -0.26
CA GLY A 256 19.27 -13.15 1.11
C GLY A 256 18.99 -12.07 2.16
N LYS A 257 18.38 -10.95 1.79
CA LYS A 257 18.06 -9.86 2.73
C LYS A 257 16.91 -10.26 3.66
N MET A 258 17.00 -9.80 4.90
CA MET A 258 15.94 -9.84 5.91
C MET A 258 15.58 -8.40 6.29
N ALA A 259 14.38 -8.18 6.78
CA ALA A 259 14.02 -6.88 7.34
C ALA A 259 14.86 -6.60 8.59
N ARG A 260 15.15 -5.31 8.82
CA ARG A 260 15.93 -4.82 9.97
C ARG A 260 15.24 -3.66 10.68
N LEU A 261 13.94 -3.47 10.37
CA LEU A 261 13.13 -2.37 10.89
C LEU A 261 12.24 -2.92 12.01
N TYR A 262 12.30 -2.29 13.18
CA TYR A 262 11.49 -2.63 14.35
C TYR A 262 10.60 -1.44 14.71
N SER A 263 9.35 -1.67 15.05
CA SER A 263 8.35 -0.63 15.33
C SER A 263 8.85 0.40 16.33
N ARG A 264 9.44 -0.04 17.44
CA ARG A 264 9.97 0.83 18.48
C ARG A 264 11.03 1.82 17.97
N GLU A 265 11.95 1.34 17.13
CA GLU A 265 13.05 2.17 16.62
C GLU A 265 12.54 3.18 15.59
N VAL A 266 11.69 2.75 14.66
CA VAL A 266 11.14 3.63 13.63
C VAL A 266 10.17 4.65 14.22
N ASN A 267 9.35 4.27 15.23
CA ASN A 267 8.47 5.20 15.93
C ASN A 267 9.24 6.27 16.69
N ALA A 268 10.28 5.89 17.42
CA ALA A 268 11.13 6.84 18.15
C ALA A 268 11.80 7.85 17.19
N ALA A 269 12.33 7.39 16.05
CA ALA A 269 12.93 8.27 15.04
C ALA A 269 11.87 9.18 14.41
N MET A 270 10.67 8.67 14.10
CA MET A 270 9.58 9.46 13.54
C MET A 270 9.11 10.55 14.50
N GLN A 271 8.95 10.23 15.77
CA GLN A 271 8.55 11.19 16.80
C GLN A 271 9.53 12.35 16.88
N ASN A 272 10.84 12.06 16.97
CA ASN A 272 11.89 13.09 17.02
C ASN A 272 11.85 14.01 15.80
N LEU A 273 11.64 13.44 14.61
CA LEU A 273 11.56 14.21 13.37
C LEU A 273 10.29 15.06 13.29
N MET A 274 9.15 14.54 13.74
CA MET A 274 7.88 15.28 13.77
C MET A 274 7.89 16.42 14.78
N GLU A 275 8.55 16.27 15.93
CA GLU A 275 8.76 17.33 16.89
C GLU A 275 9.61 18.46 16.28
N ALA A 276 10.65 18.12 15.51
CA ALA A 276 11.49 19.09 14.81
C ALA A 276 10.73 19.85 13.68
N GLN A 277 9.65 19.31 13.14
CA GLN A 277 8.77 20.02 12.16
C GLN A 277 7.82 21.02 12.83
N SER A 278 7.79 21.07 14.15
CA SER A 278 6.86 21.93 14.92
C SER A 278 7.38 23.36 15.10
N LEU A 279 8.54 23.68 14.55
CA LEU A 279 9.17 24.99 14.60
C LEU A 279 8.99 25.78 13.27
#